data_cfb10ccd039e70627e6e458ddf21f78a
#
_entry.id   cfb10ccd039e70627e6e458ddf21f78a
#
_cell.length_a   1.000
_cell.length_b   1.000
_cell.length_c   1.000
_cell.angle_alpha   90.00
_cell.angle_beta   90.00
_cell.angle_gamma   90.00
#
_symmetry.space_group_name_H-M   'P 1'
#
loop_
_entity.id
_entity.type
_entity.pdbx_description
1 polymer ?
#
loop_
_entity_poly.entity_id
_entity_poly.type
_entity_poly.pdbx_seq_one_letter_code
_entity_poly.pdbx_strand_id
1 'polypeptide(L)'
;MSTVYRELGDFIAAALGGAVEGVEVKVGELMVTCAPGELIKVMKLLRNDSNCRFEMLIDVCAVDYPEREKRFDVVYNLLSLKHNYRVRVKVPVNEDEAVPSVVDLWPTAGWFEREAYDMYGVFFEGNPDLRRILTDYGFEGHPFRKDFPLTGYVEVRYDETQKRVIYEPVKLTQEFRKFDFESPWEGMLQPRRLPGDEKAS
;
A
#
# COMPACT_ATOMS: atom_id res chain seq x y z
N MET A 1 11.91 -13.70 -18.57
CA MET A 1 11.64 -12.71 -17.51
C MET A 1 11.85 -13.27 -16.10
N SER A 2 11.34 -14.45 -15.73
CA SER A 2 11.49 -14.99 -14.37
C SER A 2 12.96 -15.23 -13.92
N THR A 3 13.84 -15.61 -14.83
CA THR A 3 15.25 -15.89 -14.51
C THR A 3 16.01 -14.62 -14.13
N VAL A 4 15.83 -13.55 -14.88
CA VAL A 4 16.49 -12.25 -14.63
C VAL A 4 16.09 -11.67 -13.28
N TYR A 5 14.80 -11.73 -12.92
CA TYR A 5 14.34 -11.27 -11.61
C TYR A 5 14.84 -12.14 -10.45
N ARG A 6 15.09 -13.43 -10.67
CA ARG A 6 15.73 -14.29 -9.67
C ARG A 6 17.17 -13.90 -9.45
N GLU A 7 17.96 -13.76 -10.52
CA GLU A 7 19.35 -13.31 -10.45
C GLU A 7 19.49 -11.95 -9.78
N LEU A 8 18.60 -11.00 -10.11
CA LEU A 8 18.54 -9.71 -9.45
C LEU A 8 18.16 -9.82 -7.96
N GLY A 9 17.20 -10.67 -7.64
CA GLY A 9 16.79 -10.96 -6.27
C GLY A 9 17.91 -11.56 -5.43
N ASP A 10 18.63 -12.55 -5.99
CA ASP A 10 19.79 -13.18 -5.36
C ASP A 10 20.92 -12.16 -5.12
N PHE A 11 21.16 -11.28 -6.08
CA PHE A 11 22.11 -10.17 -5.93
C PHE A 11 21.72 -9.23 -4.79
N ILE A 12 20.45 -8.80 -4.74
CA ILE A 12 19.94 -7.89 -3.69
C ILE A 12 20.06 -8.55 -2.31
N ALA A 13 19.66 -9.82 -2.19
CA ALA A 13 19.78 -10.58 -0.96
C ALA A 13 21.24 -10.73 -0.50
N ALA A 14 22.15 -11.01 -1.42
CA ALA A 14 23.58 -11.12 -1.12
C ALA A 14 24.21 -9.78 -0.71
N ALA A 15 23.84 -8.68 -1.38
CA ALA A 15 24.39 -7.35 -1.12
C ALA A 15 23.89 -6.73 0.19
N LEU A 16 22.65 -7.01 0.57
CA LEU A 16 22.01 -6.43 1.76
C LEU A 16 22.08 -7.34 2.99
N GLY A 17 22.25 -8.65 2.79
CA GLY A 17 22.32 -9.61 3.88
C GLY A 17 21.10 -9.51 4.82
N GLY A 18 21.35 -9.37 6.12
CA GLY A 18 20.31 -9.31 7.14
C GLY A 18 19.39 -8.07 7.13
N ALA A 19 19.63 -7.10 6.24
CA ALA A 19 18.78 -5.92 6.08
C ALA A 19 17.48 -6.24 5.31
N VAL A 20 17.43 -7.39 4.66
CA VAL A 20 16.24 -7.85 3.92
C VAL A 20 15.69 -9.10 4.61
N GLU A 21 14.40 -9.05 4.95
CA GLU A 21 13.68 -10.16 5.59
C GLU A 21 13.25 -11.22 4.56
N GLY A 22 13.01 -10.81 3.32
CA GLY A 22 12.60 -11.69 2.24
C GLY A 22 12.78 -11.09 0.86
N VAL A 23 13.14 -11.94 -0.09
CA VAL A 23 13.18 -11.61 -1.52
C VAL A 23 12.44 -12.72 -2.25
N GLU A 24 11.41 -12.35 -2.98
CA GLU A 24 10.59 -13.32 -3.72
C GLU A 24 10.22 -12.80 -5.11
N VAL A 25 10.05 -13.71 -6.05
CA VAL A 25 9.48 -13.42 -7.37
C VAL A 25 8.09 -14.04 -7.45
N LYS A 26 7.08 -13.20 -7.44
CA LYS A 26 5.68 -13.63 -7.44
C LYS A 26 4.91 -12.91 -8.55
N VAL A 27 4.14 -13.65 -9.31
CA VAL A 27 3.35 -13.12 -10.44
C VAL A 27 4.19 -12.33 -11.45
N GLY A 28 5.48 -12.69 -11.61
CA GLY A 28 6.40 -12.02 -12.54
C GLY A 28 6.99 -10.70 -12.04
N GLU A 29 6.79 -10.35 -10.77
CA GLU A 29 7.36 -9.17 -10.12
C GLU A 29 8.34 -9.56 -9.02
N LEU A 30 9.42 -8.78 -8.87
CA LEU A 30 10.36 -8.91 -7.78
C LEU A 30 9.85 -8.14 -6.57
N MET A 31 9.74 -8.82 -5.44
CA MET A 31 9.32 -8.26 -4.17
C MET A 31 10.44 -8.39 -3.15
N VAL A 32 10.70 -7.32 -2.42
CA VAL A 32 11.68 -7.24 -1.34
C VAL A 32 10.97 -6.80 -0.08
N THR A 33 11.14 -7.53 1.01
CA THR A 33 10.56 -7.17 2.31
C THR A 33 11.68 -6.80 3.27
N CYS A 34 11.55 -5.67 3.95
CA CYS A 34 12.54 -5.21 4.93
C CYS A 34 11.88 -4.56 6.14
N ALA A 35 12.61 -4.52 7.26
CA ALA A 35 12.20 -3.77 8.44
C ALA A 35 12.29 -2.25 8.21
N PRO A 36 11.47 -1.42 8.91
CA PRO A 36 11.52 0.04 8.78
C PRO A 36 12.91 0.63 8.98
N GLY A 37 13.65 0.16 9.99
CA GLY A 37 15.00 0.65 10.30
C GLY A 37 16.03 0.41 9.19
N GLU A 38 15.82 -0.59 8.34
CA GLU A 38 16.72 -0.93 7.24
C GLU A 38 16.29 -0.31 5.89
N LEU A 39 15.12 0.31 5.83
CA LEU A 39 14.54 0.83 4.59
C LEU A 39 15.49 1.73 3.82
N ILE A 40 16.07 2.72 4.47
CA ILE A 40 16.97 3.71 3.81
C ILE A 40 18.20 3.02 3.20
N LYS A 41 18.73 2.00 3.86
CA LYS A 41 19.88 1.22 3.34
C LYS A 41 19.49 0.43 2.10
N VAL A 42 18.34 -0.25 2.14
CA VAL A 42 17.76 -0.97 1.00
C VAL A 42 17.54 -0.03 -0.18
N MET A 43 16.87 1.09 0.05
CA MET A 43 16.53 2.07 -0.97
C MET A 43 17.78 2.72 -1.61
N LYS A 44 18.81 3.02 -0.82
CA LYS A 44 20.07 3.55 -1.33
C LYS A 44 20.77 2.56 -2.25
N LEU A 45 20.80 1.27 -1.90
CA LEU A 45 21.36 0.25 -2.78
C LEU A 45 20.57 0.15 -4.08
N LEU A 46 19.25 0.00 -3.99
CA LEU A 46 18.39 -0.13 -5.17
C LEU A 46 18.54 1.06 -6.14
N ARG A 47 18.67 2.27 -5.60
CA ARG A 47 18.83 3.48 -6.42
C ARG A 47 20.21 3.59 -7.07
N ASN A 48 21.29 3.35 -6.30
CA ASN A 48 22.64 3.77 -6.66
C ASN A 48 23.47 2.65 -7.30
N ASP A 49 23.17 1.38 -7.01
CA ASP A 49 23.94 0.26 -7.54
C ASP A 49 23.78 0.13 -9.05
N SER A 50 24.87 -0.19 -9.75
CA SER A 50 24.91 -0.28 -11.22
C SER A 50 24.02 -1.39 -11.80
N ASN A 51 23.79 -2.46 -11.04
CA ASN A 51 22.95 -3.59 -11.44
C ASN A 51 21.47 -3.33 -11.21
N CYS A 52 21.14 -2.38 -10.33
CA CYS A 52 19.78 -2.04 -9.94
C CYS A 52 19.28 -0.78 -10.66
N ARG A 53 19.87 0.37 -10.36
CA ARG A 53 19.53 1.68 -10.95
C ARG A 53 18.03 1.98 -10.98
N PHE A 54 17.36 1.77 -9.85
CA PHE A 54 15.97 2.15 -9.68
C PHE A 54 15.87 3.65 -9.41
N GLU A 55 16.04 4.45 -10.46
CA GLU A 55 16.10 5.91 -10.38
C GLU A 55 14.72 6.54 -10.24
N MET A 56 13.66 5.82 -10.58
CA MET A 56 12.29 6.31 -10.54
C MET A 56 11.46 5.63 -9.45
N LEU A 57 10.96 6.44 -8.53
CA LEU A 57 9.90 6.05 -7.61
C LEU A 57 8.56 6.28 -8.33
N ILE A 58 7.83 5.20 -8.58
CA ILE A 58 6.54 5.26 -9.25
C ILE A 58 5.45 5.65 -8.27
N ASP A 59 5.46 5.02 -7.10
CA ASP A 59 4.39 5.15 -6.12
C ASP A 59 4.85 4.74 -4.72
N VAL A 60 4.22 5.33 -3.71
CA VAL A 60 4.26 4.87 -2.31
C VAL A 60 2.83 4.81 -1.81
N CYS A 61 2.38 3.63 -1.44
CA CYS A 61 1.05 3.43 -0.87
C CYS A 61 1.11 2.55 0.38
N ALA A 62 0.03 2.53 1.13
CA ALA A 62 -0.13 1.61 2.25
C ALA A 62 -1.26 0.61 1.97
N VAL A 63 -1.20 -0.53 2.62
CA VAL A 63 -2.25 -1.55 2.59
C VAL A 63 -2.58 -1.95 4.02
N ASP A 64 -3.86 -1.96 4.36
CA ASP A 64 -4.34 -2.31 5.70
C ASP A 64 -4.73 -3.79 5.77
N TYR A 65 -4.14 -4.50 6.74
CA TYR A 65 -4.42 -5.90 7.08
C TYR A 65 -4.77 -6.01 8.57
N PRO A 66 -6.01 -5.73 8.96
CA PRO A 66 -6.42 -5.64 10.37
C PRO A 66 -6.16 -6.89 11.20
N GLU A 67 -6.07 -8.04 10.54
CA GLU A 67 -5.90 -9.35 11.19
C GLU A 67 -4.43 -9.72 11.45
N ARG A 68 -3.47 -8.90 10.95
CA ARG A 68 -2.05 -9.17 11.12
C ARG A 68 -1.50 -8.47 12.35
N GLU A 69 -0.45 -9.02 12.93
CA GLU A 69 0.30 -8.38 14.00
C GLU A 69 0.87 -7.04 13.53
N LYS A 70 1.58 -7.03 12.39
CA LYS A 70 1.95 -5.81 11.68
C LYS A 70 0.82 -5.45 10.71
N ARG A 71 0.02 -4.48 11.13
CA ARG A 71 -1.22 -4.12 10.48
C ARG A 71 -1.04 -3.56 9.07
N PHE A 72 -0.04 -2.71 8.85
CA PHE A 72 0.16 -2.03 7.57
C PHE A 72 1.36 -2.57 6.82
N ASP A 73 1.22 -2.75 5.50
CA ASP A 73 2.35 -2.86 4.58
C ASP A 73 2.51 -1.52 3.86
N VAL A 74 3.63 -0.81 4.08
CA VAL A 74 4.00 0.32 3.23
C VAL A 74 4.72 -0.21 2.00
N VAL A 75 4.21 0.12 0.83
CA VAL A 75 4.62 -0.46 -0.44
C VAL A 75 5.22 0.61 -1.32
N TYR A 76 6.45 0.39 -1.74
CA TYR A 76 7.19 1.26 -2.67
C TYR A 76 7.34 0.55 -4.01
N ASN A 77 6.88 1.17 -5.08
CA ASN A 77 7.04 0.67 -6.43
C ASN A 77 8.14 1.46 -7.15
N LEU A 78 9.22 0.78 -7.53
CA LEU A 78 10.38 1.39 -8.17
C LEU A 78 10.56 0.88 -9.60
N LEU A 79 11.09 1.75 -10.45
CA LEU A 79 11.40 1.46 -11.86
C LEU A 79 12.84 1.84 -12.17
N SER A 80 13.56 0.90 -12.78
CA SER A 80 14.83 1.14 -13.43
C SER A 80 14.59 1.38 -14.93
N LEU A 81 14.78 2.62 -15.36
CA LEU A 81 14.63 2.96 -16.78
C LEU A 81 15.74 2.34 -17.62
N LYS A 82 16.95 2.21 -17.06
CA LYS A 82 18.10 1.65 -17.75
C LYS A 82 17.93 0.17 -18.09
N HIS A 83 17.43 -0.62 -17.12
CA HIS A 83 17.31 -2.07 -17.24
C HIS A 83 15.88 -2.51 -17.58
N ASN A 84 14.93 -1.61 -17.53
CA ASN A 84 13.47 -1.90 -17.63
C ASN A 84 13.02 -2.94 -16.60
N TYR A 85 13.54 -2.81 -15.37
CA TYR A 85 13.17 -3.64 -14.24
C TYR A 85 12.21 -2.91 -13.31
N ARG A 86 11.32 -3.66 -12.68
CA ARG A 86 10.46 -3.18 -11.60
C ARG A 86 10.74 -3.98 -10.34
N VAL A 87 10.71 -3.30 -9.21
CA VAL A 87 10.79 -3.92 -7.90
C VAL A 87 9.75 -3.29 -6.99
N ARG A 88 9.15 -4.12 -6.17
CA ARG A 88 8.26 -3.71 -5.10
C ARG A 88 8.94 -3.94 -3.75
N VAL A 89 9.13 -2.89 -2.99
CA VAL A 89 9.64 -2.99 -1.62
C VAL A 89 8.46 -2.87 -0.66
N LYS A 90 8.37 -3.79 0.28
CA LYS A 90 7.34 -3.82 1.33
C LYS A 90 7.97 -3.62 2.69
N VAL A 91 7.35 -2.80 3.49
CA VAL A 91 7.75 -2.51 4.86
C VAL A 91 6.54 -2.76 5.77
N PRO A 92 6.50 -3.91 6.45
CA PRO A 92 5.42 -4.18 7.39
C PRO A 92 5.61 -3.38 8.67
N VAL A 93 4.57 -2.65 9.11
CA VAL A 93 4.60 -1.75 10.27
C VAL A 93 3.33 -1.85 11.10
N ASN A 94 3.43 -1.50 12.37
CA ASN A 94 2.32 -1.29 13.28
C ASN A 94 1.80 0.14 13.21
N GLU A 95 0.67 0.41 13.86
CA GLU A 95 0.09 1.75 13.93
C GLU A 95 1.02 2.77 14.61
N ASP A 96 1.78 2.32 15.61
CA ASP A 96 2.67 3.15 16.42
C ASP A 96 4.10 3.24 15.84
N GLU A 97 4.38 2.51 14.77
CA GLU A 97 5.72 2.40 14.21
C GLU A 97 5.92 3.41 13.08
N ALA A 98 6.94 4.25 13.21
CA ALA A 98 7.30 5.22 12.18
C ALA A 98 8.13 4.57 11.07
N VAL A 99 7.90 5.01 9.84
CA VAL A 99 8.67 4.62 8.66
C VAL A 99 9.60 5.77 8.28
N PRO A 100 10.91 5.54 8.09
CA PRO A 100 11.81 6.60 7.62
C PRO A 100 11.40 7.11 6.24
N SER A 101 11.32 8.43 6.10
CA SER A 101 11.00 9.09 4.83
C SER A 101 12.09 8.84 3.78
N VAL A 102 11.67 8.61 2.54
CA VAL A 102 12.58 8.46 1.40
C VAL A 102 12.65 9.73 0.51
N VAL A 103 12.16 10.86 1.00
CA VAL A 103 12.13 12.15 0.27
C VAL A 103 13.52 12.58 -0.17
N ASP A 104 14.55 12.36 0.64
CA ASP A 104 15.95 12.69 0.29
C ASP A 104 16.46 11.85 -0.89
N LEU A 105 15.90 10.68 -1.11
CA LEU A 105 16.24 9.83 -2.24
C LEU A 105 15.40 10.16 -3.47
N TRP A 106 14.11 10.35 -3.29
CA TRP A 106 13.16 10.71 -4.34
C TRP A 106 12.22 11.81 -3.85
N PRO A 107 12.39 13.06 -4.29
CA PRO A 107 11.54 14.17 -3.83
C PRO A 107 10.05 13.96 -4.07
N THR A 108 9.67 13.16 -5.05
CA THR A 108 8.27 12.78 -5.33
C THR A 108 7.62 12.02 -4.18
N ALA A 109 8.42 11.32 -3.36
CA ALA A 109 7.93 10.59 -2.20
C ALA A 109 7.15 11.48 -1.22
N GLY A 110 7.52 12.76 -1.13
CA GLY A 110 6.86 13.69 -0.22
C GLY A 110 5.34 13.76 -0.41
N TRP A 111 4.87 13.67 -1.65
CA TRP A 111 3.45 13.67 -1.95
C TRP A 111 2.77 12.33 -1.62
N PHE A 112 3.37 11.22 -2.00
CA PHE A 112 2.85 9.90 -1.73
C PHE A 112 2.86 9.54 -0.24
N GLU A 113 3.90 9.96 0.49
CA GLU A 113 3.97 9.78 1.94
C GLU A 113 2.86 10.57 2.66
N ARG A 114 2.55 11.79 2.19
CA ARG A 114 1.41 12.55 2.71
C ARG A 114 0.08 11.84 2.43
N GLU A 115 -0.09 11.25 1.26
CA GLU A 115 -1.28 10.47 0.93
C GLU A 115 -1.41 9.24 1.84
N ALA A 116 -0.34 8.46 1.99
CA ALA A 116 -0.34 7.30 2.87
C ALA A 116 -0.60 7.68 4.35
N TYR A 117 -0.04 8.81 4.80
CA TYR A 117 -0.33 9.36 6.12
C TYR A 117 -1.81 9.77 6.26
N ASP A 118 -2.36 10.47 5.27
CA ASP A 118 -3.74 10.95 5.33
C ASP A 118 -4.75 9.78 5.29
N MET A 119 -4.54 8.83 4.39
CA MET A 119 -5.48 7.74 4.15
C MET A 119 -5.39 6.59 5.15
N TYR A 120 -4.21 6.30 5.68
CA TYR A 120 -3.98 5.16 6.57
C TYR A 120 -3.46 5.54 7.96
N GLY A 121 -2.90 6.73 8.12
CA GLY A 121 -2.30 7.18 9.38
C GLY A 121 -0.88 6.65 9.61
N VAL A 122 -0.18 6.21 8.58
CA VAL A 122 1.22 5.80 8.67
C VAL A 122 2.11 7.03 8.84
N PHE A 123 2.93 7.06 9.88
CA PHE A 123 3.82 8.18 10.15
C PHE A 123 5.17 8.02 9.43
N PHE A 124 5.61 9.07 8.71
CA PHE A 124 6.89 9.09 8.00
C PHE A 124 7.88 10.03 8.70
N GLU A 125 8.83 9.43 9.40
CA GLU A 125 9.86 10.18 10.12
C GLU A 125 10.83 10.86 9.15
N GLY A 126 11.09 12.15 9.35
CA GLY A 126 11.98 12.93 8.50
C GLY A 126 11.33 13.51 7.25
N ASN A 127 10.03 13.31 7.02
CA ASN A 127 9.33 14.02 5.96
C ASN A 127 9.21 15.52 6.34
N PRO A 128 9.65 16.45 5.47
CA PRO A 128 9.69 17.87 5.81
C PRO A 128 8.32 18.55 5.89
N ASP A 129 7.28 17.94 5.31
CA ASP A 129 5.93 18.53 5.25
C ASP A 129 4.86 17.45 5.36
N LEU A 130 4.86 16.67 6.46
CA LEU A 130 3.88 15.62 6.69
C LEU A 130 2.56 16.19 7.21
N ARG A 131 1.65 16.47 6.31
CA ARG A 131 0.30 16.96 6.58
C ARG A 131 -0.71 16.31 5.67
N ARG A 132 -1.99 16.34 6.06
CA ARG A 132 -3.08 15.79 5.22
C ARG A 132 -3.13 16.46 3.84
N ILE A 133 -3.58 15.73 2.82
CA ILE A 133 -3.59 16.19 1.44
C ILE A 133 -4.94 15.98 0.73
N LEU A 134 -5.63 14.90 1.01
CA LEU A 134 -6.88 14.52 0.32
C LEU A 134 -8.13 14.79 1.15
N THR A 135 -8.02 14.68 2.48
CA THR A 135 -9.16 14.93 3.38
C THR A 135 -9.33 16.42 3.65
N ASP A 136 -10.57 16.83 3.96
CA ASP A 136 -10.91 18.20 4.30
C ASP A 136 -10.31 18.63 5.64
N TYR A 137 -10.26 19.94 5.89
CA TYR A 137 -9.81 20.50 7.16
C TYR A 137 -10.71 20.02 8.30
N GLY A 138 -10.08 19.53 9.37
CA GLY A 138 -10.81 18.99 10.51
C GLY A 138 -11.40 17.60 10.30
N PHE A 139 -11.07 16.91 9.22
CA PHE A 139 -11.47 15.52 9.01
C PHE A 139 -10.83 14.61 10.06
N GLU A 140 -11.64 13.78 10.71
CA GLU A 140 -11.19 12.83 11.73
C GLU A 140 -11.16 11.41 11.19
N GLY A 141 -10.07 10.69 11.48
CA GLY A 141 -9.85 9.31 11.04
C GLY A 141 -9.05 9.19 9.74
N HIS A 142 -8.97 7.96 9.24
CA HIS A 142 -8.21 7.56 8.06
C HIS A 142 -9.09 6.71 7.15
N PRO A 143 -9.57 7.25 6.01
CA PRO A 143 -10.67 6.67 5.24
C PRO A 143 -10.37 5.31 4.58
N PHE A 144 -9.09 4.98 4.35
CA PHE A 144 -8.72 3.71 3.70
C PHE A 144 -8.46 2.57 4.66
N ARG A 145 -8.49 2.83 5.96
CA ARG A 145 -8.50 1.76 6.96
C ARG A 145 -9.76 0.92 6.82
N LYS A 146 -9.63 -0.40 6.95
CA LYS A 146 -10.75 -1.34 6.77
C LYS A 146 -11.85 -1.19 7.84
N ASP A 147 -11.49 -0.67 8.99
CA ASP A 147 -12.40 -0.37 10.10
C ASP A 147 -13.12 0.99 9.96
N PHE A 148 -12.70 1.83 9.00
CA PHE A 148 -13.41 3.08 8.71
C PHE A 148 -14.67 2.80 7.87
N PRO A 149 -15.86 3.31 8.28
CA PRO A 149 -17.11 3.05 7.56
C PRO A 149 -17.09 3.68 6.16
N LEU A 150 -17.55 2.93 5.16
CA LEU A 150 -17.60 3.39 3.77
C LEU A 150 -18.37 4.71 3.58
N THR A 151 -19.41 4.92 4.36
CA THR A 151 -20.25 6.14 4.31
C THR A 151 -19.65 7.31 5.09
N GLY A 152 -18.61 7.07 5.89
CA GLY A 152 -18.09 8.05 6.85
C GLY A 152 -19.04 8.29 8.03
N TYR A 153 -18.73 9.31 8.82
CA TYR A 153 -19.52 9.71 10.01
C TYR A 153 -20.23 11.03 9.80
N VAL A 154 -19.67 11.89 8.98
CA VAL A 154 -20.08 13.28 8.78
C VAL A 154 -20.20 13.56 7.30
N GLU A 155 -21.26 14.28 6.92
CA GLU A 155 -21.43 14.83 5.58
C GLU A 155 -21.40 16.35 5.60
N VAL A 156 -21.11 16.93 4.45
CA VAL A 156 -20.97 18.37 4.27
C VAL A 156 -22.13 18.86 3.41
N ARG A 157 -22.85 19.86 3.90
CA ARG A 157 -23.98 20.46 3.20
C ARG A 157 -23.94 21.99 3.27
N TYR A 158 -24.34 22.65 2.18
CA TYR A 158 -24.57 24.08 2.20
C TYR A 158 -25.91 24.42 2.85
N ASP A 159 -25.89 25.26 3.89
CA ASP A 159 -27.09 25.75 4.56
C ASP A 159 -27.48 27.12 3.97
N GLU A 160 -28.61 27.17 3.29
CA GLU A 160 -29.17 28.38 2.68
C GLU A 160 -29.51 29.46 3.71
N THR A 161 -29.92 29.06 4.91
CA THR A 161 -30.34 29.96 5.98
C THR A 161 -29.13 30.63 6.62
N GLN A 162 -28.09 29.86 6.91
CA GLN A 162 -26.85 30.35 7.50
C GLN A 162 -25.86 30.87 6.46
N LYS A 163 -26.12 30.63 5.18
CA LYS A 163 -25.26 30.97 4.01
C LYS A 163 -23.82 30.48 4.17
N ARG A 164 -23.66 29.25 4.70
CA ARG A 164 -22.36 28.62 4.92
C ARG A 164 -22.43 27.11 4.77
N VAL A 165 -21.26 26.51 4.61
CA VAL A 165 -21.13 25.05 4.67
C VAL A 165 -21.19 24.60 6.12
N ILE A 166 -22.00 23.59 6.40
CA ILE A 166 -22.15 22.96 7.71
C ILE A 166 -21.82 21.49 7.65
N TYR A 167 -21.36 20.96 8.77
CA TYR A 167 -21.11 19.54 8.97
C TYR A 167 -22.26 18.95 9.77
N GLU A 168 -22.82 17.85 9.27
CA GLU A 168 -23.91 17.15 9.93
C GLU A 168 -23.66 15.63 9.90
N PRO A 169 -24.21 14.85 10.85
CA PRO A 169 -24.08 13.40 10.81
C PRO A 169 -24.66 12.84 9.50
N VAL A 170 -23.99 11.84 8.94
CA VAL A 170 -24.42 11.21 7.69
C VAL A 170 -25.84 10.67 7.81
N LYS A 171 -26.70 11.12 6.91
CA LYS A 171 -28.09 10.67 6.79
C LYS A 171 -28.39 10.31 5.35
N LEU A 172 -28.17 9.05 5.01
CA LEU A 172 -28.40 8.56 3.66
C LEU A 172 -29.92 8.55 3.34
N THR A 173 -30.28 9.01 2.16
CA THR A 173 -31.65 8.91 1.63
C THR A 173 -32.05 7.47 1.33
N GLN A 174 -31.08 6.63 1.02
CA GLN A 174 -31.23 5.20 0.87
C GLN A 174 -30.18 4.51 1.75
N GLU A 175 -30.61 3.55 2.57
CA GLU A 175 -29.66 2.76 3.36
C GLU A 175 -28.65 2.06 2.49
N PHE A 176 -27.41 1.98 2.99
CA PHE A 176 -26.34 1.24 2.33
C PHE A 176 -26.71 -0.23 2.29
N ARG A 177 -26.90 -0.76 1.07
CA ARG A 177 -27.29 -2.14 0.86
C ARG A 177 -26.04 -3.03 0.82
N LYS A 178 -26.04 -4.06 1.67
CA LYS A 178 -25.04 -5.13 1.59
C LYS A 178 -25.49 -6.11 0.51
N PHE A 179 -24.91 -6.01 -0.66
CA PHE A 179 -25.09 -7.03 -1.69
C PHE A 179 -24.02 -8.11 -1.52
N ASP A 180 -24.49 -9.30 -1.43
CA ASP A 180 -23.76 -10.47 -1.79
C ASP A 180 -23.83 -10.57 -3.32
N PHE A 181 -22.80 -10.19 -4.02
CA PHE A 181 -22.76 -10.23 -5.49
C PHE A 181 -22.65 -11.66 -6.05
N GLU A 182 -22.83 -12.65 -5.21
CA GLU A 182 -22.89 -14.04 -5.61
C GLU A 182 -24.30 -14.37 -6.08
N SER A 183 -24.40 -14.86 -7.31
CA SER A 183 -25.63 -15.48 -7.79
C SER A 183 -25.90 -16.75 -6.97
N PRO A 184 -27.14 -17.03 -6.54
CA PRO A 184 -27.48 -18.29 -5.90
C PRO A 184 -27.12 -19.52 -6.75
N TRP A 185 -26.96 -19.31 -8.06
CA TRP A 185 -26.54 -20.33 -9.02
C TRP A 185 -25.02 -20.43 -9.17
N GLU A 186 -24.30 -19.35 -8.89
CA GLU A 186 -22.84 -19.24 -8.95
C GLU A 186 -22.18 -19.44 -7.59
N GLY A 187 -22.89 -19.17 -6.49
CA GLY A 187 -22.43 -19.39 -5.12
C GLY A 187 -22.18 -20.87 -4.76
N MET A 188 -22.47 -21.76 -5.67
CA MET A 188 -22.00 -23.16 -5.63
C MET A 188 -20.66 -23.34 -6.35
N LEU A 189 -19.78 -22.39 -6.28
CA LEU A 189 -18.39 -22.46 -6.81
C LEU A 189 -17.44 -23.29 -5.93
N GLN A 190 -17.92 -24.27 -5.25
CA GLN A 190 -17.12 -25.48 -5.14
C GLN A 190 -17.16 -26.12 -6.54
N PRO A 191 -16.02 -26.38 -7.17
CA PRO A 191 -16.01 -27.10 -8.43
C PRO A 191 -16.77 -28.38 -8.19
N ARG A 192 -18.02 -28.47 -8.71
CA ARG A 192 -18.76 -29.71 -8.71
C ARG A 192 -17.90 -30.68 -9.53
N ARG A 193 -17.20 -31.56 -8.85
CA ARG A 193 -16.61 -32.70 -9.49
C ARG A 193 -17.76 -33.46 -10.12
N LEU A 194 -17.84 -33.42 -11.44
CA LEU A 194 -18.80 -34.22 -12.16
C LEU A 194 -18.43 -35.72 -11.95
N PRO A 195 -19.42 -36.62 -11.90
CA PRO A 195 -19.15 -38.03 -11.87
C PRO A 195 -18.23 -38.39 -13.06
N GLY A 196 -16.99 -38.78 -12.79
CA GLY A 196 -15.96 -39.05 -13.78
C GLY A 196 -14.70 -38.19 -13.67
N ASP A 197 -14.75 -37.03 -12.99
CA ASP A 197 -13.58 -36.18 -12.75
C ASP A 197 -12.65 -36.68 -11.62
N GLU A 198 -13.02 -37.78 -10.99
CA GLU A 198 -12.27 -38.43 -9.92
C GLU A 198 -10.92 -39.00 -10.37
N LYS A 199 -10.70 -39.09 -11.69
CA LYS A 199 -9.50 -39.66 -12.30
C LYS A 199 -8.48 -38.65 -12.81
N ALA A 200 -8.75 -37.37 -12.70
CA ALA A 200 -7.85 -36.31 -13.12
C ALA A 200 -7.21 -35.63 -11.90
N SER A 201 -6.36 -36.34 -11.17
CA SER A 201 -5.48 -35.84 -10.12
C SER A 201 -4.05 -36.26 -10.41
#